data_703a2d00719481767b1ebfd3538e43f3
#
_entry.id   703a2d00719481767b1ebfd3538e43f3
#
_cell.length_a   1.000
_cell.length_b   1.000
_cell.length_c   1.000
_cell.angle_alpha   90.00
_cell.angle_beta   90.00
_cell.angle_gamma   90.00
#
_symmetry.space_group_name_H-M   'P 1'
#
loop_
_entity.id
_entity.type
_entity.pdbx_description
1 polymer ?
#
loop_
_entity_poly.entity_id
_entity_poly.type
_entity_poly.pdbx_seq_one_letter_code
_entity_poly.pdbx_strand_id
1 'polypeptide(L)'
;MLRLRVNAAGVIGFCFLAVGCGVAPAAEGETILAAEQGIIVMNGLDPAYFWEPSTQQALRALARAPLPDATRGSRAAVLLSTSEGRHLLERVVACALPEGAALETSSGRSFGGSIGLAPRWSSAPLSDAAARRWMTACLLQSLNATGAHVAVHLTGGHPGLADAPDSEAAEYTVRDAIMFGDLFDQVRPTAYACADNALVDACGVALSARTIQRICGQSPSCGITVLGHCDAVCDRDRAGAPTCGAGRAVYPESIASSLEPLVALSAGGVSCGVLDLLSGLL
;
A
#
# COMPACT_ATOMS: atom_id res chain seq x y z
N MET A 1 -8.86 68.75 -25.06
CA MET A 1 -8.68 68.73 -26.51
C MET A 1 -8.54 67.32 -26.95
N LEU A 2 -9.63 66.66 -27.42
CA LEU A 2 -10.01 66.44 -28.83
C LEU A 2 -8.92 65.64 -29.58
N ARG A 3 -9.11 64.42 -30.07
CA ARG A 3 -10.15 63.91 -30.98
C ARG A 3 -10.14 62.39 -31.07
N LEU A 4 -11.35 61.82 -31.16
CA LEU A 4 -11.68 60.47 -31.69
C LEU A 4 -11.15 60.30 -33.14
N ARG A 5 -10.82 59.10 -33.52
CA ARG A 5 -11.21 58.52 -34.82
C ARG A 5 -11.40 57.01 -34.71
N VAL A 6 -12.63 56.62 -35.07
CA VAL A 6 -13.08 55.24 -35.36
C VAL A 6 -12.71 54.94 -36.81
N ASN A 7 -12.27 53.72 -37.11
CA ASN A 7 -12.48 53.12 -38.42
C ASN A 7 -12.73 51.61 -38.27
N ALA A 8 -13.89 51.22 -38.69
CA ALA A 8 -14.33 49.85 -38.87
C ALA A 8 -13.90 49.37 -40.28
N ALA A 9 -13.42 48.14 -40.34
CA ALA A 9 -13.50 47.33 -41.56
C ALA A 9 -13.54 45.87 -41.16
N GLY A 10 -14.63 45.22 -41.47
CA GLY A 10 -14.86 43.77 -41.23
C GLY A 10 -14.14 42.92 -42.23
N VAL A 11 -13.74 41.76 -41.77
CA VAL A 11 -13.49 40.59 -42.64
C VAL A 11 -14.15 39.38 -42.02
N ILE A 12 -15.11 38.85 -42.74
CA ILE A 12 -15.76 37.58 -42.54
C ILE A 12 -14.76 36.49 -42.94
N GLY A 13 -14.43 35.60 -42.03
CA GLY A 13 -13.52 34.46 -42.29
C GLY A 13 -13.99 33.20 -41.57
N PHE A 14 -14.51 32.32 -42.31
CA PHE A 14 -14.94 30.93 -42.17
C PHE A 14 -14.47 30.18 -40.93
N CYS A 15 -15.47 29.67 -40.15
CA CYS A 15 -15.34 28.59 -39.21
C CYS A 15 -14.94 27.27 -39.94
N PHE A 16 -13.76 26.72 -39.64
CA PHE A 16 -13.47 25.33 -39.77
C PHE A 16 -13.55 24.69 -38.37
N LEU A 17 -14.62 23.96 -38.14
CA LEU A 17 -14.78 23.05 -37.00
C LEU A 17 -13.85 21.83 -37.23
N ALA A 18 -12.67 21.85 -36.64
CA ALA A 18 -11.88 20.67 -36.40
C ALA A 18 -12.24 20.18 -35.00
N VAL A 19 -13.16 19.22 -34.91
CA VAL A 19 -13.40 18.43 -33.70
C VAL A 19 -12.18 17.51 -33.55
N GLY A 20 -11.15 17.98 -32.89
CA GLY A 20 -10.07 17.16 -32.37
C GLY A 20 -10.45 16.69 -30.97
N CYS A 21 -10.99 15.48 -30.84
CA CYS A 21 -11.02 14.78 -29.56
C CYS A 21 -9.58 14.46 -29.14
N GLY A 22 -8.92 15.41 -28.52
CA GLY A 22 -7.70 15.16 -27.77
C GLY A 22 -8.11 14.46 -26.47
N VAL A 23 -7.99 13.14 -26.44
CA VAL A 23 -7.97 12.40 -25.18
C VAL A 23 -6.69 12.83 -24.49
N ALA A 24 -6.82 13.71 -23.51
CA ALA A 24 -5.74 13.98 -22.57
C ALA A 24 -5.46 12.64 -21.84
N PRO A 25 -4.20 12.19 -21.76
CA PRO A 25 -3.89 11.08 -20.88
C PRO A 25 -4.26 11.51 -19.47
N ALA A 26 -5.17 10.77 -18.84
CA ALA A 26 -5.44 10.92 -17.44
C ALA A 26 -4.10 10.71 -16.71
N ALA A 27 -3.60 11.73 -16.06
CA ALA A 27 -2.55 11.60 -15.08
C ALA A 27 -3.18 10.84 -13.92
N GLU A 28 -3.02 9.51 -13.90
CA GLU A 28 -3.30 8.68 -12.76
C GLU A 28 -2.25 8.99 -11.69
N GLY A 29 -2.40 10.11 -11.05
CA GLY A 29 -1.79 10.41 -9.76
C GLY A 29 -2.67 9.75 -8.72
N GLU A 30 -2.34 8.54 -8.30
CA GLU A 30 -2.91 7.96 -7.09
C GLU A 30 -2.55 8.87 -5.92
N THR A 31 -3.50 9.68 -5.51
CA THR A 31 -3.39 10.50 -4.32
C THR A 31 -3.53 9.57 -3.13
N ILE A 32 -2.43 9.34 -2.40
CA ILE A 32 -2.53 8.84 -1.03
C ILE A 32 -3.24 9.95 -0.27
N LEU A 33 -4.52 9.75 0.02
CA LEU A 33 -5.28 10.64 0.87
C LEU A 33 -4.76 10.45 2.29
N ALA A 34 -3.79 11.27 2.70
CA ALA A 34 -3.51 11.49 4.10
C ALA A 34 -4.67 12.31 4.65
N ALA A 35 -5.66 11.65 5.19
CA ALA A 35 -6.65 12.32 6.02
C ALA A 35 -5.96 12.75 7.32
N GLU A 36 -6.30 13.91 7.86
CA GLU A 36 -5.63 14.52 9.02
C GLU A 36 -5.64 13.65 10.29
N GLN A 37 -6.24 12.45 10.23
CA GLN A 37 -6.46 11.65 11.43
C GLN A 37 -6.71 10.18 11.07
N GLY A 38 -5.67 9.43 10.92
CA GLY A 38 -5.62 8.01 10.63
C GLY A 38 -4.88 7.71 9.36
N ILE A 39 -4.22 6.60 9.40
CA ILE A 39 -3.46 6.22 8.25
C ILE A 39 -4.30 5.28 7.42
N ILE A 40 -5.02 5.88 6.51
CA ILE A 40 -5.64 5.15 5.42
C ILE A 40 -4.61 5.06 4.31
N VAL A 41 -4.22 3.85 3.96
CA VAL A 41 -3.33 3.59 2.83
C VAL A 41 -4.11 2.85 1.75
N MET A 42 -3.83 3.18 0.49
CA MET A 42 -4.31 2.39 -0.63
C MET A 42 -3.38 1.19 -0.80
N ASN A 43 -3.90 -0.02 -0.67
CA ASN A 43 -3.17 -1.20 -1.10
C ASN A 43 -3.30 -1.36 -2.63
N GLY A 44 -2.46 -2.17 -3.25
CA GLY A 44 -2.49 -2.35 -4.71
C GLY A 44 -1.16 -2.83 -5.27
N LEU A 45 -0.19 -3.14 -4.42
CA LEU A 45 1.03 -3.79 -4.86
C LEU A 45 0.71 -5.21 -5.34
N ASP A 46 1.10 -5.52 -6.58
CA ASP A 46 1.00 -6.87 -7.12
C ASP A 46 1.95 -7.82 -6.39
N PRO A 47 1.44 -8.85 -5.69
CA PRO A 47 2.28 -9.83 -5.04
C PRO A 47 3.20 -10.59 -6.00
N ALA A 48 2.80 -10.82 -7.24
CA ALA A 48 3.62 -11.51 -8.22
C ALA A 48 4.90 -10.70 -8.50
N TYR A 49 4.78 -9.40 -8.77
CA TYR A 49 5.92 -8.51 -8.91
C TYR A 49 6.73 -8.36 -7.62
N PHE A 50 6.05 -8.18 -6.50
CA PHE A 50 6.71 -7.98 -5.20
C PHE A 50 7.63 -9.15 -4.84
N TRP A 51 7.20 -10.40 -5.09
CA TRP A 51 7.97 -11.59 -4.75
C TRP A 51 8.97 -12.03 -5.81
N GLU A 52 9.11 -11.32 -6.93
CA GLU A 52 10.19 -11.60 -7.87
C GLU A 52 11.56 -11.52 -7.20
N PRO A 53 12.47 -12.47 -7.45
CA PRO A 53 13.81 -12.46 -6.85
C PRO A 53 14.59 -11.16 -7.09
N SER A 54 14.46 -10.58 -8.28
CA SER A 54 15.06 -9.29 -8.66
C SER A 54 14.52 -8.12 -7.81
N THR A 55 13.22 -8.08 -7.58
CA THR A 55 12.54 -7.07 -6.77
C THR A 55 12.95 -7.20 -5.31
N GLN A 56 12.95 -8.41 -4.77
CA GLN A 56 13.40 -8.68 -3.41
C GLN A 56 14.89 -8.34 -3.20
N GLN A 57 15.73 -8.60 -4.19
CA GLN A 57 17.14 -8.20 -4.15
C GLN A 57 17.28 -6.68 -4.17
N ALA A 58 16.50 -5.98 -5.02
CA ALA A 58 16.51 -4.53 -5.09
C ALA A 58 16.07 -3.89 -3.76
N LEU A 59 14.99 -4.38 -3.12
CA LEU A 59 14.53 -3.91 -1.81
C LEU A 59 15.64 -4.04 -0.75
N ARG A 60 16.28 -5.20 -0.66
CA ARG A 60 17.39 -5.40 0.28
C ARG A 60 18.60 -4.56 -0.06
N ALA A 61 18.83 -4.26 -1.34
CA ALA A 61 19.91 -3.37 -1.76
C ALA A 61 19.65 -1.90 -1.38
N LEU A 62 18.38 -1.45 -1.45
CA LEU A 62 17.99 -0.12 -0.98
C LEU A 62 18.36 0.08 0.50
N ALA A 63 18.10 -0.90 1.35
CA ALA A 63 18.33 -0.83 2.78
C ALA A 63 19.82 -0.60 3.18
N ARG A 64 20.76 -0.88 2.28
CA ARG A 64 22.21 -0.78 2.54
C ARG A 64 22.77 0.64 2.46
N ALA A 65 21.97 1.62 2.07
CA ALA A 65 22.39 3.01 1.96
C ALA A 65 21.25 3.93 2.41
N PRO A 66 21.52 5.23 2.67
CA PRO A 66 20.47 6.22 2.77
C PRO A 66 19.57 6.16 1.54
N LEU A 67 18.26 6.31 1.72
CA LEU A 67 17.26 6.14 0.66
C LEU A 67 17.53 7.04 -0.58
N PRO A 68 17.93 8.33 -0.43
CA PRO A 68 18.30 9.17 -1.57
C PRO A 68 19.52 8.65 -2.34
N ASP A 69 20.51 8.11 -1.66
CA ASP A 69 21.72 7.58 -2.31
C ASP A 69 21.45 6.23 -2.99
N ALA A 70 20.62 5.41 -2.36
CA ALA A 70 20.19 4.15 -2.92
C ALA A 70 19.42 4.33 -4.23
N THR A 71 18.61 5.39 -4.35
CA THR A 71 17.80 5.68 -5.55
C THR A 71 18.57 6.40 -6.65
N ARG A 72 19.65 7.12 -6.33
CA ARG A 72 20.56 7.73 -7.32
C ARG A 72 21.48 6.72 -7.98
N GLY A 73 21.74 5.60 -7.31
CA GLY A 73 22.63 4.55 -7.81
C GLY A 73 21.90 3.46 -8.60
N SER A 74 22.66 2.48 -9.06
CA SER A 74 22.12 1.31 -9.79
C SER A 74 21.25 0.39 -8.91
N ARG A 75 21.27 0.57 -7.59
CA ARG A 75 20.51 -0.27 -6.64
C ARG A 75 19.00 -0.22 -6.85
N ALA A 76 18.48 0.95 -7.19
CA ALA A 76 17.05 1.14 -7.46
C ALA A 76 16.72 1.07 -8.97
N ALA A 77 17.69 0.84 -9.85
CA ALA A 77 17.47 0.88 -11.30
C ALA A 77 16.35 -0.06 -11.73
N VAL A 78 16.27 -1.25 -11.15
CA VAL A 78 15.21 -2.24 -11.42
C VAL A 78 13.84 -1.66 -11.03
N LEU A 79 13.73 -1.03 -9.85
CA LEU A 79 12.48 -0.44 -9.38
C LEU A 79 12.06 0.81 -10.20
N LEU A 80 13.02 1.60 -10.65
CA LEU A 80 12.72 2.81 -11.43
C LEU A 80 12.39 2.53 -12.89
N SER A 81 12.73 1.34 -13.42
CA SER A 81 12.57 1.00 -14.85
C SER A 81 11.15 0.59 -15.23
N THR A 82 10.34 0.08 -14.31
CA THR A 82 8.98 -0.40 -14.58
C THR A 82 7.94 0.45 -13.83
N SER A 83 6.67 0.37 -14.22
CA SER A 83 5.53 0.99 -13.51
C SER A 83 5.37 0.37 -12.12
N GLU A 84 5.39 -0.95 -12.05
CA GLU A 84 5.24 -1.73 -10.83
C GLU A 84 6.37 -1.43 -9.83
N GLY A 85 7.60 -1.30 -10.34
CA GLY A 85 8.75 -0.95 -9.52
C GLY A 85 8.68 0.47 -8.97
N ARG A 86 8.19 1.42 -9.76
CA ARG A 86 7.97 2.79 -9.28
C ARG A 86 6.85 2.84 -8.24
N HIS A 87 5.77 2.10 -8.44
CA HIS A 87 4.69 1.98 -7.46
C HIS A 87 5.20 1.36 -6.15
N LEU A 88 6.03 0.30 -6.24
CA LEU A 88 6.66 -0.26 -5.04
C LEU A 88 7.57 0.76 -4.33
N LEU A 89 8.37 1.53 -5.08
CA LEU A 89 9.23 2.57 -4.49
C LEU A 89 8.39 3.68 -3.82
N GLU A 90 7.27 4.06 -4.41
CA GLU A 90 6.31 4.98 -3.81
C GLU A 90 5.82 4.47 -2.46
N ARG A 91 5.42 3.18 -2.37
CA ARG A 91 5.02 2.55 -1.10
C ARG A 91 6.18 2.50 -0.09
N VAL A 92 7.38 2.20 -0.54
CA VAL A 92 8.58 2.24 0.33
C VAL A 92 8.76 3.62 0.94
N VAL A 93 8.64 4.68 0.13
CA VAL A 93 8.80 6.07 0.61
C VAL A 93 7.66 6.48 1.52
N ALA A 94 6.41 6.17 1.15
CA ALA A 94 5.24 6.47 1.96
C ALA A 94 5.30 5.80 3.35
N CYS A 95 5.72 4.54 3.42
CA CYS A 95 5.94 3.86 4.69
C CYS A 95 7.10 4.48 5.50
N ALA A 96 8.22 4.78 4.83
CA ALA A 96 9.46 5.16 5.50
C ALA A 96 9.45 6.58 6.04
N LEU A 97 9.01 7.54 5.24
CA LEU A 97 9.14 8.96 5.53
C LEU A 97 7.84 9.55 6.07
N PRO A 98 7.93 10.54 6.98
CA PRO A 98 6.74 11.22 7.47
C PRO A 98 6.12 12.12 6.39
N GLU A 99 4.87 12.51 6.61
CA GLU A 99 4.17 13.49 5.80
C GLU A 99 5.00 14.78 5.65
N GLY A 100 4.95 15.38 4.47
CA GLY A 100 5.73 16.57 4.12
C GLY A 100 7.20 16.29 3.75
N ALA A 101 7.72 15.08 4.02
CA ALA A 101 9.01 14.66 3.49
C ALA A 101 8.86 14.04 2.11
N ALA A 102 9.87 14.18 1.25
CA ALA A 102 9.86 13.59 -0.08
C ALA A 102 11.23 13.05 -0.48
N LEU A 103 11.22 12.05 -1.35
CA LEU A 103 12.39 11.50 -2.01
C LEU A 103 12.45 12.01 -3.46
N GLU A 104 13.48 12.77 -3.78
CA GLU A 104 13.77 13.22 -5.14
C GLU A 104 14.75 12.26 -5.82
N THR A 105 14.38 11.73 -6.97
CA THR A 105 15.27 10.90 -7.78
C THR A 105 16.14 11.74 -8.72
N SER A 106 17.21 11.16 -9.25
CA SER A 106 18.06 11.82 -10.25
C SER A 106 17.33 12.18 -11.56
N SER A 107 16.20 11.52 -11.83
CA SER A 107 15.34 11.83 -12.98
C SER A 107 14.35 12.97 -12.73
N GLY A 108 14.39 13.61 -11.56
CA GLY A 108 13.47 14.69 -11.18
C GLY A 108 12.08 14.20 -10.74
N ARG A 109 11.91 12.89 -10.52
CA ARG A 109 10.66 12.33 -9.98
C ARG A 109 10.68 12.44 -8.46
N SER A 110 9.56 12.87 -7.88
CA SER A 110 9.34 12.98 -6.45
C SER A 110 8.40 11.89 -5.96
N PHE A 111 8.71 11.31 -4.79
CA PHE A 111 7.86 10.37 -4.06
C PHE A 111 7.63 10.93 -2.66
N GLY A 112 6.36 11.08 -2.27
CA GLY A 112 5.98 11.64 -0.97
C GLY A 112 6.06 10.63 0.17
N GLY A 113 6.49 11.09 1.34
CA GLY A 113 6.34 10.37 2.61
C GLY A 113 4.92 10.50 3.15
N SER A 114 4.54 9.58 4.04
CA SER A 114 3.23 9.58 4.70
C SER A 114 3.33 9.13 6.17
N ILE A 115 3.79 7.91 6.42
CA ILE A 115 3.68 7.27 7.74
C ILE A 115 4.86 7.57 8.66
N GLY A 116 6.08 7.57 8.13
CA GLY A 116 7.26 7.87 8.93
C GLY A 116 7.75 6.73 9.82
N LEU A 117 7.64 5.46 9.38
CA LEU A 117 8.07 4.30 10.16
C LEU A 117 9.60 4.16 10.25
N ALA A 118 10.34 4.77 9.33
CA ALA A 118 11.80 4.71 9.27
C ALA A 118 12.41 6.07 8.84
N PRO A 119 12.13 7.19 9.52
CA PRO A 119 12.52 8.52 9.06
C PRO A 119 14.04 8.70 8.95
N ARG A 120 14.82 7.97 9.74
CA ARG A 120 16.29 7.97 9.68
C ARG A 120 16.84 7.39 8.37
N TRP A 121 16.06 6.62 7.63
CA TRP A 121 16.48 6.07 6.34
C TRP A 121 16.72 7.16 5.29
N SER A 122 16.19 8.35 5.49
CA SER A 122 16.52 9.53 4.68
C SER A 122 18.01 9.93 4.73
N SER A 123 18.73 9.59 5.81
CA SER A 123 20.10 10.04 6.05
C SER A 123 21.08 8.92 6.44
N ALA A 124 20.61 7.71 6.72
CA ALA A 124 21.41 6.56 7.10
C ALA A 124 20.85 5.27 6.49
N PRO A 125 21.63 4.19 6.35
CA PRO A 125 21.13 2.87 5.97
C PRO A 125 20.04 2.38 6.91
N LEU A 126 19.12 1.55 6.39
CA LEU A 126 18.07 0.89 7.18
C LEU A 126 18.67 -0.30 7.97
N SER A 127 19.51 0.00 8.95
CA SER A 127 20.25 -1.00 9.75
C SER A 127 19.53 -1.40 11.04
N ASP A 128 18.66 -0.53 11.57
CA ASP A 128 17.89 -0.81 12.78
C ASP A 128 16.86 -1.91 12.54
N ALA A 129 16.84 -2.95 13.38
CA ALA A 129 15.97 -4.10 13.23
C ALA A 129 14.49 -3.72 13.40
N ALA A 130 14.18 -2.83 14.34
CA ALA A 130 12.79 -2.39 14.55
C ALA A 130 12.29 -1.62 13.31
N ALA A 131 13.10 -0.68 12.79
CA ALA A 131 12.73 0.05 11.58
C ALA A 131 12.54 -0.88 10.37
N ARG A 132 13.39 -1.91 10.17
CA ARG A 132 13.21 -2.91 9.10
C ARG A 132 11.91 -3.68 9.24
N ARG A 133 11.56 -4.07 10.47
CA ARG A 133 10.34 -4.83 10.76
C ARG A 133 9.09 -3.98 10.56
N TRP A 134 9.08 -2.72 11.00
CA TRP A 134 8.00 -1.76 10.69
C TRP A 134 7.81 -1.58 9.19
N MET A 135 8.90 -1.37 8.46
CA MET A 135 8.87 -1.27 7.00
C MET A 135 8.34 -2.54 6.35
N THR A 136 8.74 -3.71 6.85
CA THR A 136 8.22 -5.00 6.38
C THR A 136 6.71 -5.09 6.56
N ALA A 137 6.21 -4.82 7.76
CA ALA A 137 4.80 -4.90 8.07
C ALA A 137 3.98 -3.96 7.17
N CYS A 138 4.42 -2.72 6.97
CA CYS A 138 3.76 -1.73 6.12
C CYS A 138 3.71 -2.18 4.65
N LEU A 139 4.82 -2.65 4.09
CA LEU A 139 4.88 -3.10 2.70
C LEU A 139 3.99 -4.33 2.46
N LEU A 140 3.93 -5.26 3.42
CA LEU A 140 3.06 -6.43 3.32
C LEU A 140 1.57 -6.02 3.35
N GLN A 141 1.19 -5.00 4.13
CA GLN A 141 -0.18 -4.47 4.14
C GLN A 141 -0.57 -3.81 2.81
N SER A 142 0.40 -3.37 2.02
CA SER A 142 0.16 -2.78 0.70
C SER A 142 -0.11 -3.82 -0.40
N LEU A 143 0.07 -5.13 -0.14
CA LEU A 143 -0.13 -6.20 -1.13
C LEU A 143 -1.61 -6.41 -1.44
N ASN A 144 -1.94 -6.50 -2.74
CA ASN A 144 -3.27 -6.82 -3.21
C ASN A 144 -3.25 -7.53 -4.57
N ALA A 145 -3.54 -8.83 -4.56
CA ALA A 145 -3.57 -9.66 -5.75
C ALA A 145 -4.84 -9.51 -6.61
N THR A 146 -5.81 -8.74 -6.17
CA THR A 146 -7.08 -8.58 -6.90
C THR A 146 -6.99 -7.55 -8.02
N GLY A 147 -5.92 -6.76 -8.07
CA GLY A 147 -5.75 -5.63 -8.99
C GLY A 147 -6.61 -4.41 -8.64
N ALA A 148 -7.37 -4.46 -7.55
CA ALA A 148 -8.12 -3.33 -7.04
C ALA A 148 -7.29 -2.54 -6.04
N HIS A 149 -7.45 -1.21 -6.05
CA HIS A 149 -6.92 -0.35 -5.02
C HIS A 149 -7.96 -0.23 -3.92
N VAL A 150 -7.64 -0.77 -2.75
CA VAL A 150 -8.55 -0.81 -1.61
C VAL A 150 -7.95 0.01 -0.48
N ALA A 151 -8.74 0.92 0.08
CA ALA A 151 -8.37 1.65 1.28
C ALA A 151 -8.36 0.69 2.49
N VAL A 152 -7.28 0.72 3.25
CA VAL A 152 -7.11 -0.06 4.48
C VAL A 152 -6.70 0.87 5.62
N HIS A 153 -7.32 0.72 6.77
CA HIS A 153 -6.91 1.42 7.99
C HIS A 153 -5.85 0.59 8.70
N LEU A 154 -4.70 1.19 8.98
CA LEU A 154 -3.56 0.54 9.64
C LEU A 154 -3.45 0.96 11.10
N THR A 155 -3.26 -0.01 11.98
CA THR A 155 -3.02 0.21 13.41
C THR A 155 -1.79 -0.55 13.89
N GLY A 156 -1.05 0.02 14.86
CA GLY A 156 0.15 -0.60 15.42
C GLY A 156 0.78 0.27 16.51
N GLY A 157 1.76 -0.25 17.20
CA GLY A 157 2.43 0.43 18.33
C GLY A 157 3.46 1.50 17.94
N HIS A 158 3.49 1.94 16.68
CA HIS A 158 4.42 2.98 16.22
C HIS A 158 3.77 4.37 16.25
N PRO A 159 4.48 5.43 16.70
CA PRO A 159 3.91 6.79 16.73
C PRO A 159 3.38 7.28 15.38
N GLY A 160 4.00 6.85 14.28
CA GLY A 160 3.52 7.15 12.92
C GLY A 160 2.22 6.43 12.53
N LEU A 161 1.74 5.48 13.32
CA LEU A 161 0.43 4.80 13.20
C LEU A 161 -0.52 5.23 14.32
N ALA A 162 -0.25 6.37 14.97
CA ALA A 162 -1.13 6.89 16.01
C ALA A 162 -2.50 7.21 15.42
N ASP A 163 -3.51 6.87 16.21
CA ASP A 163 -4.90 6.77 15.80
C ASP A 163 -5.44 7.97 15.01
N ALA A 164 -6.25 7.61 14.01
CA ALA A 164 -7.29 8.47 13.47
C ALA A 164 -8.17 9.02 14.58
N PRO A 165 -8.76 10.21 14.40
CA PRO A 165 -9.95 10.54 15.20
C PRO A 165 -10.99 9.46 14.93
N ASP A 166 -11.70 9.16 16.01
CA ASP A 166 -12.74 8.13 16.08
C ASP A 166 -13.73 8.12 14.92
N SER A 167 -13.90 9.27 14.22
CA SER A 167 -14.89 9.40 13.14
C SER A 167 -14.52 8.68 11.85
N GLU A 168 -13.25 8.63 11.45
CA GLU A 168 -12.83 7.94 10.22
C GLU A 168 -12.51 6.47 10.48
N ALA A 169 -11.89 6.16 11.61
CA ALA A 169 -11.67 4.79 12.04
C ALA A 169 -12.98 4.00 12.21
N ALA A 170 -14.08 4.70 12.53
CA ALA A 170 -15.40 4.11 12.70
C ALA A 170 -15.96 3.41 11.45
N GLU A 171 -15.48 3.76 10.25
CA GLU A 171 -15.90 3.13 9.00
C GLU A 171 -15.18 1.80 8.74
N TYR A 172 -13.97 1.61 9.32
CA TYR A 172 -13.13 0.44 9.14
C TYR A 172 -13.35 -0.61 10.24
N THR A 173 -14.52 -1.21 10.27
CA THR A 173 -14.93 -2.10 11.38
C THR A 173 -14.58 -3.58 11.18
N VAL A 174 -14.18 -3.98 9.98
CA VAL A 174 -13.86 -5.38 9.69
C VAL A 174 -12.35 -5.58 9.81
N ARG A 175 -11.92 -6.23 10.89
CA ARG A 175 -10.52 -6.65 11.05
C ARG A 175 -10.14 -7.59 9.91
N ASP A 176 -8.97 -7.39 9.31
CA ASP A 176 -8.53 -8.09 8.11
C ASP A 176 -7.33 -8.99 8.39
N ALA A 177 -6.15 -8.43 8.55
CA ALA A 177 -4.91 -9.18 8.77
C ALA A 177 -3.96 -8.45 9.72
N ILE A 178 -3.06 -9.20 10.34
CA ILE A 178 -1.85 -8.65 10.96
C ILE A 178 -0.64 -9.16 10.17
N MET A 179 0.23 -8.21 9.79
CA MET A 179 1.45 -8.47 9.03
C MET A 179 2.68 -8.14 9.86
N PHE A 180 3.72 -8.96 9.74
CA PHE A 180 4.99 -8.78 10.45
C PHE A 180 6.13 -9.59 9.82
N GLY A 181 7.35 -9.37 10.28
CA GLY A 181 8.55 -10.03 9.77
C GLY A 181 9.72 -9.08 9.58
N ASP A 182 10.75 -9.51 8.85
CA ASP A 182 11.91 -8.71 8.48
C ASP A 182 12.39 -9.09 7.07
N LEU A 183 11.81 -8.49 6.04
CA LEU A 183 12.18 -8.68 4.63
C LEU A 183 13.57 -8.13 4.30
N PHE A 184 14.05 -7.19 5.12
CA PHE A 184 15.34 -6.51 4.94
C PHE A 184 16.50 -7.22 5.63
N ASP A 185 16.22 -8.30 6.38
CA ASP A 185 17.29 -9.15 6.91
C ASP A 185 18.06 -9.77 5.75
N GLN A 186 19.40 -9.59 5.77
CA GLN A 186 20.28 -10.01 4.67
C GLN A 186 20.51 -11.52 4.64
N VAL A 187 20.25 -12.22 5.74
CA VAL A 187 20.55 -13.64 5.93
C VAL A 187 19.27 -14.49 5.90
N ARG A 188 18.24 -14.03 6.60
CA ARG A 188 16.96 -14.77 6.75
C ARG A 188 15.79 -13.82 6.64
N PRO A 189 15.47 -13.34 5.43
CA PRO A 189 14.29 -12.52 5.24
C PRO A 189 13.04 -13.31 5.62
N THR A 190 12.14 -12.68 6.37
CA THR A 190 10.90 -13.29 6.84
C THR A 190 9.70 -12.39 6.55
N ALA A 191 8.58 -13.02 6.18
CA ALA A 191 7.29 -12.37 6.02
C ALA A 191 6.20 -13.27 6.58
N TYR A 192 5.42 -12.75 7.51
CA TYR A 192 4.34 -13.47 8.18
C TYR A 192 3.04 -12.71 8.06
N ALA A 193 1.95 -13.46 7.99
CA ALA A 193 0.60 -12.94 8.08
C ALA A 193 -0.26 -13.86 8.93
N CYS A 194 -1.23 -13.29 9.64
CA CYS A 194 -2.34 -14.02 10.20
C CYS A 194 -3.66 -13.33 9.84
N ALA A 195 -4.75 -14.08 9.76
CA ALA A 195 -6.08 -13.54 9.53
C ALA A 195 -6.67 -13.06 10.86
N ASP A 196 -7.12 -11.81 10.88
CA ASP A 196 -7.57 -11.13 12.13
C ASP A 196 -9.10 -11.15 12.27
N ASN A 197 -9.79 -12.01 11.53
CA ASN A 197 -11.23 -12.21 11.67
C ASN A 197 -11.61 -13.68 11.64
N ALA A 198 -12.68 -14.02 12.36
CA ALA A 198 -13.29 -15.36 12.38
C ALA A 198 -14.67 -15.39 11.69
N LEU A 199 -15.03 -14.31 11.00
CA LEU A 199 -16.34 -14.14 10.39
C LEU A 199 -16.41 -14.88 9.06
N VAL A 200 -17.62 -15.27 8.69
CA VAL A 200 -17.95 -15.71 7.34
C VAL A 200 -18.73 -14.56 6.64
N ASP A 201 -18.54 -14.42 5.35
CA ASP A 201 -19.31 -13.47 4.56
C ASP A 201 -20.73 -13.98 4.26
N ALA A 202 -21.53 -13.16 3.59
CA ALA A 202 -22.88 -13.52 3.19
C ALA A 202 -22.96 -14.75 2.25
N CYS A 203 -21.83 -15.14 1.64
CA CYS A 203 -21.71 -16.33 0.79
C CYS A 203 -21.24 -17.57 1.58
N GLY A 204 -21.07 -17.48 2.91
CA GLY A 204 -20.57 -18.56 3.74
C GLY A 204 -19.06 -18.83 3.59
N VAL A 205 -18.34 -17.93 2.91
CA VAL A 205 -16.87 -18.01 2.78
C VAL A 205 -16.24 -17.33 3.99
N ALA A 206 -15.27 -18.00 4.63
CA ALA A 206 -14.52 -17.41 5.72
C ALA A 206 -13.78 -16.14 5.21
N LEU A 207 -13.96 -15.00 5.88
CA LEU A 207 -13.25 -13.76 5.53
C LEU A 207 -11.73 -13.93 5.61
N SER A 208 -11.25 -14.80 6.51
CA SER A 208 -9.84 -15.19 6.56
C SER A 208 -9.31 -15.77 5.25
N ALA A 209 -10.13 -16.56 4.52
CA ALA A 209 -9.74 -17.08 3.21
C ALA A 209 -9.69 -15.96 2.16
N ARG A 210 -10.59 -14.98 2.22
CA ARG A 210 -10.56 -13.80 1.35
C ARG A 210 -9.35 -12.92 1.63
N THR A 211 -9.00 -12.71 2.90
CA THR A 211 -7.78 -12.02 3.30
C THR A 211 -6.55 -12.66 2.65
N ILE A 212 -6.41 -13.97 2.77
CA ILE A 212 -5.28 -14.68 2.15
C ILE A 212 -5.32 -14.58 0.62
N GLN A 213 -6.50 -14.70 0.01
CA GLN A 213 -6.66 -14.53 -1.44
C GLN A 213 -6.28 -13.11 -1.89
N ARG A 214 -6.63 -12.08 -1.13
CA ARG A 214 -6.25 -10.70 -1.40
C ARG A 214 -4.73 -10.53 -1.36
N ILE A 215 -4.07 -11.07 -0.34
CA ILE A 215 -2.63 -10.90 -0.11
C ILE A 215 -1.79 -11.74 -1.07
N CYS A 216 -2.22 -12.95 -1.37
CA CYS A 216 -1.44 -13.96 -2.10
C CYS A 216 -1.99 -14.30 -3.48
N GLY A 217 -3.20 -13.87 -3.81
CA GLY A 217 -3.89 -14.35 -5.00
C GLY A 217 -4.19 -15.85 -4.88
N GLN A 218 -4.09 -16.54 -6.00
CA GLN A 218 -4.26 -18.00 -6.07
C GLN A 218 -2.92 -18.75 -5.95
N SER A 219 -1.83 -18.04 -5.66
CA SER A 219 -0.52 -18.67 -5.56
C SER A 219 -0.39 -19.41 -4.23
N PRO A 220 -0.05 -20.72 -4.25
CA PRO A 220 0.17 -21.48 -3.02
C PRO A 220 1.43 -21.05 -2.25
N SER A 221 2.29 -20.23 -2.86
CA SER A 221 3.50 -19.70 -2.27
C SER A 221 3.69 -18.24 -2.66
N CYS A 222 3.10 -17.33 -1.91
CA CYS A 222 3.27 -15.89 -2.15
C CYS A 222 4.40 -15.27 -1.31
N GLY A 223 5.38 -16.06 -0.88
CA GLY A 223 6.50 -15.58 -0.06
C GLY A 223 6.14 -15.25 1.38
N ILE A 224 4.86 -15.34 1.77
CA ILE A 224 4.36 -15.10 3.12
C ILE A 224 4.05 -16.42 3.80
N THR A 225 4.51 -16.58 5.05
CA THR A 225 4.09 -17.68 5.90
C THR A 225 2.81 -17.29 6.64
N VAL A 226 1.69 -17.94 6.29
CA VAL A 226 0.40 -17.72 6.94
C VAL A 226 0.34 -18.56 8.23
N LEU A 227 0.07 -17.89 9.36
CA LEU A 227 0.10 -18.49 10.70
C LEU A 227 -1.30 -18.81 11.28
N GLY A 228 -2.33 -18.82 10.42
CA GLY A 228 -3.71 -19.04 10.83
C GLY A 228 -4.38 -17.78 11.39
N HIS A 229 -5.13 -17.93 12.49
CA HIS A 229 -5.82 -16.82 13.14
C HIS A 229 -4.89 -16.04 14.06
N CYS A 230 -5.02 -14.71 14.05
CA CYS A 230 -4.14 -13.81 14.80
C CYS A 230 -4.25 -14.02 16.32
N ASP A 231 -5.41 -14.33 16.84
CA ASP A 231 -5.61 -14.61 18.28
C ASP A 231 -4.74 -15.78 18.81
N ALA A 232 -4.23 -16.64 17.92
CA ALA A 232 -3.36 -17.76 18.30
C ALA A 232 -1.87 -17.36 18.34
N VAL A 233 -1.49 -16.26 17.70
CA VAL A 233 -0.09 -15.88 17.49
C VAL A 233 0.25 -14.45 17.86
N CYS A 234 -0.76 -13.63 18.18
CA CYS A 234 -0.58 -12.23 18.53
C CYS A 234 -1.32 -11.88 19.82
N ASP A 235 -0.65 -11.11 20.67
CA ASP A 235 -1.26 -10.40 21.79
C ASP A 235 -1.54 -8.96 21.39
N ARG A 236 -2.54 -8.31 22.01
CA ARG A 236 -2.84 -6.89 21.83
C ARG A 236 -2.68 -6.17 23.16
N ASP A 237 -2.09 -5.00 23.12
CA ASP A 237 -2.05 -4.12 24.28
C ASP A 237 -3.42 -3.43 24.53
N ARG A 238 -3.46 -2.56 25.53
CA ARG A 238 -4.71 -1.83 25.88
C ARG A 238 -5.17 -0.85 24.80
N ALA A 239 -4.26 -0.41 23.94
CA ALA A 239 -4.56 0.45 22.79
C ALA A 239 -4.91 -0.36 21.54
N GLY A 240 -4.88 -1.70 21.60
CA GLY A 240 -5.18 -2.57 20.47
C GLY A 240 -3.98 -2.85 19.56
N ALA A 241 -2.80 -2.31 19.87
CA ALA A 241 -1.60 -2.54 19.07
C ALA A 241 -1.12 -3.98 19.18
N PRO A 242 -0.89 -4.68 18.05
CA PRO A 242 -0.51 -6.08 18.07
C PRO A 242 0.98 -6.29 18.35
N THR A 243 1.29 -7.36 19.06
CA THR A 243 2.62 -7.95 19.19
C THR A 243 2.52 -9.41 18.83
N CYS A 244 3.18 -9.84 17.75
CA CYS A 244 3.01 -11.17 17.20
C CYS A 244 4.26 -12.05 17.38
N GLY A 245 4.06 -13.37 17.35
CA GLY A 245 5.11 -14.37 17.48
C GLY A 245 5.19 -15.31 16.28
N ALA A 246 6.41 -15.67 15.87
CA ALA A 246 6.65 -16.74 14.93
C ALA A 246 7.80 -17.62 15.41
N GLY A 247 7.50 -18.86 15.79
CA GLY A 247 8.43 -19.74 16.45
C GLY A 247 8.92 -19.19 17.79
N ARG A 248 10.22 -18.82 17.88
CA ARG A 248 10.79 -18.20 19.09
C ARG A 248 10.97 -16.70 18.99
N ALA A 249 10.69 -16.12 17.83
CA ALA A 249 10.84 -14.69 17.58
C ALA A 249 9.55 -13.95 17.95
N VAL A 250 9.71 -12.75 18.52
CA VAL A 250 8.63 -11.84 18.87
C VAL A 250 8.78 -10.56 18.06
N TYR A 251 7.67 -10.08 17.53
CA TYR A 251 7.59 -8.91 16.64
C TYR A 251 6.61 -7.88 17.22
N PRO A 252 7.07 -6.98 18.10
CA PRO A 252 6.26 -5.84 18.53
C PRO A 252 5.99 -4.87 17.36
N GLU A 253 6.79 -4.96 16.30
CA GLU A 253 6.64 -4.19 15.08
C GLU A 253 5.65 -4.87 14.11
N SER A 254 4.45 -5.16 14.60
CA SER A 254 3.35 -5.74 13.84
C SER A 254 2.31 -4.68 13.49
N ILE A 255 1.75 -4.75 12.29
CA ILE A 255 0.71 -3.82 11.82
C ILE A 255 -0.56 -4.62 11.52
N ALA A 256 -1.66 -4.20 12.15
CA ALA A 256 -2.99 -4.70 11.83
C ALA A 256 -3.66 -3.83 10.78
N SER A 257 -4.48 -4.45 9.93
CA SER A 257 -5.36 -3.75 9.00
C SER A 257 -6.83 -4.01 9.30
N SER A 258 -7.64 -3.00 9.00
CA SER A 258 -9.10 -3.09 9.00
C SER A 258 -9.66 -2.55 7.69
N LEU A 259 -10.81 -3.06 7.27
CA LEU A 259 -11.50 -2.73 6.03
C LEU A 259 -12.89 -2.16 6.34
N GLU A 260 -13.42 -1.38 5.41
CA GLU A 260 -14.85 -1.07 5.39
C GLU A 260 -15.66 -2.35 5.12
N PRO A 261 -16.87 -2.49 5.68
CA PRO A 261 -17.69 -3.71 5.52
C PRO A 261 -17.99 -4.09 4.08
N LEU A 262 -18.30 -3.11 3.22
CA LEU A 262 -18.59 -3.36 1.80
C LEU A 262 -17.35 -3.81 1.02
N VAL A 263 -16.18 -3.25 1.36
CA VAL A 263 -14.90 -3.61 0.77
C VAL A 263 -14.51 -5.02 1.20
N ALA A 264 -14.70 -5.37 2.46
CA ALA A 264 -14.41 -6.70 2.97
C ALA A 264 -15.22 -7.79 2.23
N LEU A 265 -16.47 -7.51 1.88
CA LEU A 265 -17.32 -8.41 1.12
C LEU A 265 -16.92 -8.54 -0.36
N SER A 266 -16.39 -7.47 -0.96
CA SER A 266 -16.03 -7.42 -2.38
C SER A 266 -14.57 -7.77 -2.67
N ALA A 267 -13.68 -7.71 -1.68
CA ALA A 267 -12.23 -7.93 -1.83
C ALA A 267 -11.82 -9.31 -2.36
N GLY A 268 -12.76 -10.25 -2.48
CA GLY A 268 -12.57 -11.55 -3.12
C GLY A 268 -12.95 -11.62 -4.61
N GLY A 269 -13.30 -10.50 -5.26
CA GLY A 269 -13.56 -10.44 -6.71
C GLY A 269 -14.85 -11.11 -7.18
N VAL A 270 -15.66 -11.68 -6.29
CA VAL A 270 -16.95 -12.33 -6.62
C VAL A 270 -18.03 -11.73 -5.75
N SER A 271 -18.99 -11.00 -6.34
CA SER A 271 -20.21 -10.64 -5.63
C SER A 271 -21.04 -11.90 -5.38
N CYS A 272 -21.61 -12.05 -4.17
CA CYS A 272 -22.44 -13.21 -3.83
C CYS A 272 -23.58 -13.48 -4.82
N GLY A 273 -24.08 -12.44 -5.50
CA GLY A 273 -25.13 -12.56 -6.52
C GLY A 273 -24.72 -13.36 -7.76
N VAL A 274 -23.43 -13.52 -8.04
CA VAL A 274 -22.95 -14.36 -9.16
C VAL A 274 -22.90 -15.83 -8.75
N LEU A 275 -22.60 -16.11 -7.48
CA LEU A 275 -22.60 -17.49 -6.95
C LEU A 275 -24.01 -18.04 -6.77
N ASP A 276 -25.00 -17.24 -6.38
CA ASP A 276 -26.41 -17.65 -6.32
C ASP A 276 -26.96 -18.00 -7.71
N LEU A 277 -26.53 -17.31 -8.77
CA LEU A 277 -26.90 -17.64 -10.15
C LEU A 277 -26.27 -18.97 -10.63
N LEU A 278 -25.07 -19.31 -10.16
CA LEU A 278 -24.41 -20.56 -10.52
C LEU A 278 -24.88 -21.76 -9.69
N SER A 279 -25.27 -21.56 -8.44
CA SER A 279 -25.83 -22.62 -7.59
C SER A 279 -27.27 -22.98 -7.95
N GLY A 280 -27.98 -22.11 -8.67
CA GLY A 280 -29.32 -22.41 -9.22
C GLY A 280 -29.30 -23.13 -10.56
N LEU A 281 -28.09 -23.39 -11.14
CA LEU A 281 -27.92 -24.06 -12.44
C LEU A 281 -27.27 -25.47 -12.33
N LEU A 282 -26.98 -25.93 -11.12
CA LEU A 282 -26.53 -27.29 -10.79
C LEU A 282 -27.61 -28.01 -10.00
#